data_b75491e733690c8c1bf008a3d8ef7789
#
_entry.id   b75491e733690c8c1bf008a3d8ef7789
#
_cell.length_a   1.000
_cell.length_b   1.000
_cell.length_c   1.000
_cell.angle_alpha   90.00
_cell.angle_beta   90.00
_cell.angle_gamma   90.00
#
_symmetry.space_group_name_H-M   'P 1'
#
loop_
_entity.id
_entity.type
_entity.pdbx_description
1 polymer ?
#
loop_
_entity_poly.entity_id
_entity_poly.type
_entity_poly.pdbx_seq_one_letter_code
_entity_poly.pdbx_strand_id
1 'polypeptide(L)'
;PANAILEAKEQTRLWFSMLSICSYIQYGNNAFQNVYVHGMLNDLEGKKMSKSLGNILSPYELIDKHGVDVLRYYMGQNNAGEEINFSWEECANKARNLQILWNVHKFLLNLARENKANPFLSKKEIMHNLMVGEGGLEERYIFSRLNSTIKKVTELYEAYRLDEAIAPLEAFYLELSRTYIQMVRDKSALGDEQEKELVMYTLAMALHKFLRMFSIVCPFISEAIYLNLKEEFHLKEESISHYSWPAYEEKWINLELEQQVVLAQGIIQGLLNAREKAKL
;
A
#
# COMPACT_ATOMS: atom_id res chain seq x y z
N PRO A 1 17.07 26.04 -6.53
CA PRO A 1 17.30 24.67 -6.95
C PRO A 1 16.04 23.83 -6.76
N ALA A 2 15.90 22.76 -7.57
CA ALA A 2 14.85 21.78 -7.37
C ALA A 2 15.10 20.96 -6.10
N ASN A 3 14.05 20.52 -5.42
CA ASN A 3 14.20 19.66 -4.23
C ASN A 3 14.69 18.26 -4.65
N ALA A 4 14.15 17.73 -5.75
CA ALA A 4 14.57 16.46 -6.32
C ALA A 4 14.42 16.45 -7.83
N ILE A 5 15.27 15.68 -8.51
CA ILE A 5 15.15 15.33 -9.93
C ILE A 5 15.26 13.81 -10.08
N LEU A 6 14.58 13.25 -11.10
CA LEU A 6 14.50 11.83 -11.34
C LEU A 6 14.76 11.52 -12.81
N GLU A 7 15.64 10.56 -13.08
CA GLU A 7 15.91 10.00 -14.40
C GLU A 7 16.73 8.70 -14.32
N ALA A 8 16.94 8.07 -15.46
CA ALA A 8 17.69 6.83 -15.54
C ALA A 8 19.22 7.05 -15.40
N LYS A 9 19.92 5.99 -15.07
CA LYS A 9 21.36 6.02 -14.71
C LYS A 9 22.28 6.61 -15.77
N GLU A 10 21.93 6.57 -17.07
CA GLU A 10 22.75 7.16 -18.12
C GLU A 10 22.79 8.71 -18.04
N GLN A 11 21.79 9.34 -17.41
CA GLN A 11 21.75 10.80 -17.24
C GLN A 11 22.77 11.33 -16.23
N THR A 12 23.43 10.46 -15.49
CA THR A 12 24.59 10.84 -14.65
C THR A 12 25.74 11.43 -15.48
N ARG A 13 25.87 11.00 -16.73
CA ARG A 13 26.89 11.50 -17.68
C ARG A 13 26.35 12.54 -18.67
N LEU A 14 25.04 12.80 -18.66
CA LEU A 14 24.37 13.69 -19.60
C LEU A 14 23.63 14.80 -18.83
N TRP A 15 22.33 14.71 -18.72
CA TRP A 15 21.49 15.78 -18.20
C TRP A 15 21.88 16.23 -16.79
N PHE A 16 22.09 15.33 -15.84
CA PHE A 16 22.46 15.71 -14.47
C PHE A 16 23.78 16.48 -14.44
N SER A 17 24.80 15.99 -15.14
CA SER A 17 26.11 16.66 -15.22
C SER A 17 26.02 18.00 -15.89
N MET A 18 25.34 18.09 -17.05
CA MET A 18 25.20 19.33 -17.80
C MET A 18 24.40 20.38 -17.03
N LEU A 19 23.29 19.98 -16.40
CA LEU A 19 22.48 20.86 -15.57
C LEU A 19 23.27 21.41 -14.38
N SER A 20 24.08 20.58 -13.72
CA SER A 20 24.96 21.01 -12.62
C SER A 20 26.02 22.00 -13.10
N ILE A 21 26.70 21.70 -14.20
CA ILE A 21 27.75 22.59 -14.79
C ILE A 21 27.16 23.94 -15.14
N CYS A 22 26.05 23.97 -15.89
CA CYS A 22 25.40 25.22 -16.28
C CYS A 22 24.93 26.03 -15.05
N SER A 23 24.40 25.36 -14.00
CA SER A 23 23.97 26.03 -12.79
C SER A 23 25.14 26.62 -12.01
N TYR A 24 26.25 25.90 -11.90
CA TYR A 24 27.45 26.41 -11.23
C TYR A 24 28.06 27.60 -12.00
N ILE A 25 28.10 27.57 -13.33
CA ILE A 25 28.59 28.69 -14.14
C ILE A 25 27.70 29.92 -13.96
N GLN A 26 26.37 29.75 -13.96
CA GLN A 26 25.43 30.86 -13.93
C GLN A 26 25.16 31.41 -12.53
N TYR A 27 25.08 30.51 -11.52
CA TYR A 27 24.56 30.83 -10.17
C TYR A 27 25.54 30.50 -9.04
N GLY A 28 26.65 29.86 -9.31
CA GLY A 28 27.66 29.47 -8.31
C GLY A 28 27.22 28.33 -7.38
N ASN A 29 26.10 27.62 -7.70
CA ASN A 29 25.60 26.51 -6.88
C ASN A 29 24.86 25.47 -7.73
N ASN A 30 24.49 24.32 -7.13
CA ASN A 30 23.82 23.24 -7.83
C ASN A 30 22.34 23.57 -8.12
N ALA A 31 21.82 23.01 -9.22
CA ALA A 31 20.43 23.18 -9.66
C ALA A 31 19.42 22.33 -8.86
N PHE A 32 19.87 21.30 -8.15
CA PHE A 32 19.04 20.36 -7.40
C PHE A 32 19.71 19.93 -6.09
N GLN A 33 18.88 19.48 -5.15
CA GLN A 33 19.33 19.02 -3.85
C GLN A 33 19.47 17.49 -3.81
N ASN A 34 18.52 16.78 -4.42
CA ASN A 34 18.46 15.32 -4.43
C ASN A 34 18.31 14.81 -5.86
N VAL A 35 18.84 13.60 -6.10
CA VAL A 35 18.70 12.88 -7.37
C VAL A 35 18.18 11.49 -7.09
N TYR A 36 17.07 11.10 -7.72
CA TYR A 36 16.62 9.73 -7.76
C TYR A 36 17.02 9.11 -9.10
N VAL A 37 17.81 8.04 -9.06
CA VAL A 37 18.32 7.36 -10.26
C VAL A 37 17.66 6.00 -10.36
N HIS A 38 16.94 5.75 -11.46
CA HIS A 38 16.39 4.42 -11.73
C HIS A 38 17.26 3.62 -12.72
N GLY A 39 17.16 2.30 -12.68
CA GLY A 39 17.79 1.39 -13.63
C GLY A 39 17.05 1.33 -14.97
N MET A 40 17.53 0.47 -15.86
CA MET A 40 16.91 0.21 -17.15
C MET A 40 15.96 -0.99 -17.04
N LEU A 41 14.89 -0.96 -17.82
CA LEU A 41 14.01 -2.10 -18.01
C LEU A 41 14.53 -2.97 -19.16
N ASN A 42 14.83 -4.23 -18.88
CA ASN A 42 15.23 -5.23 -19.85
C ASN A 42 14.01 -6.04 -20.33
N ASP A 43 14.18 -6.77 -21.42
CA ASP A 43 13.16 -7.70 -21.91
C ASP A 43 13.01 -8.95 -21.02
N LEU A 44 12.18 -9.91 -21.46
CA LEU A 44 11.92 -11.16 -20.74
C LEU A 44 13.18 -12.05 -20.57
N GLU A 45 14.19 -11.86 -21.43
CA GLU A 45 15.46 -12.61 -21.40
C GLU A 45 16.59 -11.86 -20.69
N GLY A 46 16.29 -10.68 -20.13
CA GLY A 46 17.29 -9.83 -19.48
C GLY A 46 18.16 -9.02 -20.43
N LYS A 47 17.76 -8.89 -21.70
CA LYS A 47 18.49 -8.10 -22.70
C LYS A 47 17.93 -6.68 -22.76
N LYS A 48 18.82 -5.72 -22.99
CA LYS A 48 18.42 -4.32 -23.20
C LYS A 48 17.45 -4.22 -24.37
N MET A 49 16.32 -3.57 -24.14
CA MET A 49 15.33 -3.32 -25.18
C MET A 49 15.83 -2.29 -26.19
N SER A 50 15.65 -2.56 -27.49
CA SER A 50 15.94 -1.62 -28.54
C SER A 50 15.02 -1.82 -29.76
N LYS A 51 14.77 -0.73 -30.50
CA LYS A 51 13.96 -0.78 -31.73
C LYS A 51 14.59 -1.71 -32.79
N SER A 52 15.92 -1.71 -32.88
CA SER A 52 16.65 -2.54 -33.86
C SER A 52 16.58 -4.03 -33.57
N LEU A 53 16.41 -4.44 -32.30
CA LEU A 53 16.25 -5.84 -31.92
C LEU A 53 14.79 -6.30 -31.91
N GLY A 54 13.84 -5.38 -32.04
CA GLY A 54 12.41 -5.71 -32.05
C GLY A 54 11.87 -6.27 -30.72
N ASN A 55 12.62 -6.14 -29.64
CA ASN A 55 12.29 -6.69 -28.30
C ASN A 55 11.70 -5.63 -27.35
N ILE A 56 11.16 -4.55 -27.91
CA ILE A 56 10.51 -3.50 -27.09
C ILE A 56 9.14 -4.00 -26.62
N LEU A 57 8.93 -3.96 -25.33
CA LEU A 57 7.62 -4.15 -24.71
C LEU A 57 6.92 -2.79 -24.62
N SER A 58 5.74 -2.69 -25.23
CA SER A 58 4.92 -1.49 -25.13
C SER A 58 4.25 -1.42 -23.77
N PRO A 59 4.37 -0.31 -23.01
CA PRO A 59 3.61 -0.15 -21.77
C PRO A 59 2.10 -0.22 -22.00
N TYR A 60 1.61 0.11 -23.20
CA TYR A 60 0.21 0.02 -23.57
C TYR A 60 -0.32 -1.42 -23.57
N GLU A 61 0.50 -2.41 -23.97
CA GLU A 61 0.11 -3.83 -23.89
C GLU A 61 -0.19 -4.25 -22.44
N LEU A 62 0.62 -3.78 -21.48
CA LEU A 62 0.39 -4.05 -20.08
C LEU A 62 -0.84 -3.31 -19.57
N ILE A 63 -1.01 -2.04 -19.97
CA ILE A 63 -2.15 -1.21 -19.57
C ILE A 63 -3.46 -1.81 -20.09
N ASP A 64 -3.50 -2.23 -21.35
CA ASP A 64 -4.69 -2.82 -21.96
C ASP A 64 -5.06 -4.15 -21.29
N LYS A 65 -4.06 -4.93 -20.86
CA LYS A 65 -4.27 -6.23 -20.24
C LYS A 65 -4.61 -6.16 -18.74
N HIS A 66 -3.99 -5.27 -18.00
CA HIS A 66 -4.05 -5.26 -16.53
C HIS A 66 -4.42 -3.90 -15.92
N GLY A 67 -4.46 -2.85 -16.71
CA GLY A 67 -4.71 -1.48 -16.24
C GLY A 67 -3.42 -0.73 -15.83
N VAL A 68 -3.53 0.59 -15.79
CA VAL A 68 -2.40 1.48 -15.54
C VAL A 68 -1.86 1.39 -14.11
N ASP A 69 -2.70 1.11 -13.12
CA ASP A 69 -2.27 0.95 -11.73
C ASP A 69 -1.34 -0.27 -11.55
N VAL A 70 -1.57 -1.35 -12.33
CA VAL A 70 -0.66 -2.51 -12.31
C VAL A 70 0.71 -2.13 -12.86
N LEU A 71 0.76 -1.35 -13.96
CA LEU A 71 2.02 -0.84 -14.49
C LEU A 71 2.76 0.01 -13.45
N ARG A 72 2.07 0.98 -12.83
CA ARG A 72 2.64 1.85 -11.79
C ARG A 72 3.15 1.04 -10.59
N TYR A 73 2.37 0.10 -10.14
CA TYR A 73 2.69 -0.75 -8.99
C TYR A 73 3.90 -1.66 -9.27
N TYR A 74 3.93 -2.28 -10.45
CA TYR A 74 5.05 -3.12 -10.88
C TYR A 74 6.34 -2.31 -11.01
N MET A 75 6.27 -1.18 -11.73
CA MET A 75 7.45 -0.33 -11.96
C MET A 75 7.95 0.36 -10.70
N GLY A 76 7.06 0.77 -9.81
CA GLY A 76 7.42 1.56 -8.64
C GLY A 76 8.19 0.80 -7.56
N GLN A 77 8.15 -0.54 -7.55
CA GLN A 77 8.85 -1.36 -6.55
C GLN A 77 10.30 -1.69 -6.93
N ASN A 78 10.78 -1.17 -8.06
CA ASN A 78 12.10 -1.48 -8.55
C ASN A 78 13.17 -0.68 -7.80
N ASN A 79 14.20 -1.39 -7.33
CA ASN A 79 15.27 -0.78 -6.58
C ASN A 79 15.96 0.35 -7.35
N ALA A 80 16.26 1.44 -6.66
CA ALA A 80 16.98 2.55 -7.24
C ALA A 80 18.31 2.11 -7.87
N GLY A 81 18.55 2.49 -9.12
CA GLY A 81 19.78 2.18 -9.86
C GLY A 81 19.92 0.75 -10.40
N GLU A 82 19.05 -0.18 -10.02
CA GLU A 82 19.12 -1.57 -10.48
C GLU A 82 18.34 -1.78 -11.78
N GLU A 83 18.83 -2.70 -12.61
CA GLU A 83 18.14 -3.13 -13.81
C GLU A 83 17.08 -4.17 -13.49
N ILE A 84 15.97 -4.15 -14.23
CA ILE A 84 14.87 -5.08 -14.04
C ILE A 84 14.65 -5.85 -15.31
N ASN A 85 14.41 -7.14 -15.17
CA ASN A 85 13.89 -7.96 -16.25
C ASN A 85 12.36 -7.95 -16.17
N PHE A 86 11.70 -7.59 -17.27
CA PHE A 86 10.25 -7.56 -17.31
C PHE A 86 9.65 -8.95 -17.07
N SER A 87 8.55 -9.01 -16.30
CA SER A 87 7.84 -10.26 -16.00
C SER A 87 6.32 -10.08 -16.08
N TRP A 88 5.69 -10.77 -17.04
CA TRP A 88 4.22 -10.84 -17.12
C TRP A 88 3.59 -11.52 -15.90
N GLU A 89 4.28 -12.49 -15.33
CA GLU A 89 3.80 -13.22 -14.14
C GLU A 89 3.73 -12.27 -12.93
N GLU A 90 4.74 -11.45 -12.73
CA GLU A 90 4.74 -10.45 -11.64
C GLU A 90 3.66 -9.40 -11.86
N CYS A 91 3.45 -8.93 -13.09
CA CYS A 91 2.34 -8.04 -13.41
C CYS A 91 0.98 -8.68 -13.09
N ALA A 92 0.77 -9.94 -13.43
CA ALA A 92 -0.45 -10.68 -13.09
C ALA A 92 -0.60 -10.87 -11.56
N ASN A 93 0.49 -11.06 -10.83
CA ASN A 93 0.48 -11.10 -9.36
C ASN A 93 0.04 -9.76 -8.77
N LYS A 94 0.56 -8.64 -9.29
CA LYS A 94 0.13 -7.29 -8.86
C LYS A 94 -1.35 -7.04 -9.15
N ALA A 95 -1.85 -7.47 -10.31
CA ALA A 95 -3.27 -7.40 -10.63
C ALA A 95 -4.13 -8.19 -9.63
N ARG A 96 -3.72 -9.42 -9.28
CA ARG A 96 -4.40 -10.22 -8.24
C ARG A 96 -4.37 -9.55 -6.87
N ASN A 97 -3.25 -8.94 -6.50
CA ASN A 97 -3.13 -8.21 -5.24
C ASN A 97 -4.05 -6.99 -5.19
N LEU A 98 -4.19 -6.22 -6.28
CA LEU A 98 -5.17 -5.13 -6.35
C LEU A 98 -6.62 -5.64 -6.25
N GLN A 99 -6.92 -6.82 -6.80
CA GLN A 99 -8.23 -7.44 -6.63
C GLN A 99 -8.53 -7.80 -5.17
N ILE A 100 -7.51 -8.17 -4.38
CA ILE A 100 -7.66 -8.40 -2.93
C ILE A 100 -8.04 -7.09 -2.24
N LEU A 101 -7.37 -5.98 -2.53
CA LEU A 101 -7.73 -4.66 -2.00
C LEU A 101 -9.17 -4.27 -2.36
N TRP A 102 -9.58 -4.51 -3.62
CA TRP A 102 -10.96 -4.30 -4.05
C TRP A 102 -11.96 -5.14 -3.25
N ASN A 103 -11.63 -6.37 -2.92
CA ASN A 103 -12.50 -7.23 -2.12
C ASN A 103 -12.59 -6.79 -0.65
N VAL A 104 -11.53 -6.20 -0.09
CA VAL A 104 -11.54 -5.63 1.28
C VAL A 104 -12.60 -4.53 1.39
N HIS A 105 -12.65 -3.58 0.43
CA HIS A 105 -13.65 -2.52 0.49
C HIS A 105 -15.08 -3.04 0.28
N LYS A 106 -15.26 -4.02 -0.62
CA LYS A 106 -16.56 -4.67 -0.79
C LYS A 106 -17.06 -5.35 0.49
N PHE A 107 -16.15 -6.00 1.22
CA PHE A 107 -16.47 -6.60 2.50
C PHE A 107 -16.97 -5.55 3.50
N LEU A 108 -16.27 -4.40 3.60
CA LEU A 108 -16.70 -3.28 4.44
C LEU A 108 -18.07 -2.75 4.05
N LEU A 109 -18.32 -2.51 2.76
CA LEU A 109 -19.60 -2.00 2.27
C LEU A 109 -20.75 -2.97 2.57
N ASN A 110 -20.55 -4.26 2.32
CA ASN A 110 -21.56 -5.27 2.59
C ASN A 110 -21.87 -5.35 4.09
N LEU A 111 -20.84 -5.40 4.94
CA LEU A 111 -21.01 -5.45 6.39
C LEU A 111 -21.76 -4.22 6.93
N ALA A 112 -21.44 -3.03 6.42
CA ALA A 112 -22.11 -1.79 6.80
C ALA A 112 -23.58 -1.75 6.36
N ARG A 113 -23.89 -2.21 5.14
CA ARG A 113 -25.26 -2.29 4.62
C ARG A 113 -26.12 -3.30 5.39
N GLU A 114 -25.60 -4.47 5.67
CA GLU A 114 -26.28 -5.51 6.47
C GLU A 114 -26.65 -5.01 7.87
N ASN A 115 -25.75 -4.23 8.50
CA ASN A 115 -25.96 -3.68 9.83
C ASN A 115 -26.57 -2.27 9.83
N LYS A 116 -26.84 -1.67 8.66
CA LYS A 116 -27.36 -0.30 8.50
C LYS A 116 -26.54 0.74 9.27
N ALA A 117 -25.24 0.57 9.28
CA ALA A 117 -24.30 1.35 10.10
C ALA A 117 -23.39 2.24 9.22
N ASN A 118 -23.03 3.41 9.74
CA ASN A 118 -22.00 4.26 9.15
C ASN A 118 -20.79 4.37 10.07
N PRO A 119 -19.71 3.62 9.78
CA PRO A 119 -18.53 3.56 10.66
C PRO A 119 -17.75 4.88 10.78
N PHE A 120 -18.05 5.87 9.95
CA PHE A 120 -17.41 7.19 10.02
C PHE A 120 -18.10 8.15 11.00
N LEU A 121 -19.28 7.82 11.52
CA LEU A 121 -20.01 8.65 12.47
C LEU A 121 -19.70 8.32 13.94
N SER A 122 -19.45 7.06 14.28
CA SER A 122 -19.26 6.57 15.66
C SER A 122 -17.80 6.60 16.07
N LYS A 123 -17.31 7.68 16.71
CA LYS A 123 -15.85 7.84 16.91
C LYS A 123 -15.36 7.76 18.36
N LYS A 124 -16.10 8.34 19.33
CA LYS A 124 -15.51 8.58 20.67
C LYS A 124 -15.47 7.34 21.55
N GLU A 125 -16.56 6.60 21.62
CA GLU A 125 -16.69 5.44 22.50
C GLU A 125 -15.82 4.28 22.00
N ILE A 126 -15.86 4.01 20.69
CA ILE A 126 -15.04 2.97 20.06
C ILE A 126 -13.54 3.26 20.26
N MET A 127 -13.12 4.51 20.05
CA MET A 127 -11.73 4.90 20.31
C MET A 127 -11.34 4.75 21.77
N HIS A 128 -12.25 5.06 22.70
CA HIS A 128 -12.03 4.84 24.12
C HIS A 128 -11.83 3.36 24.43
N ASN A 129 -12.73 2.51 23.97
CA ASN A 129 -12.68 1.05 24.19
C ASN A 129 -11.39 0.44 23.63
N LEU A 130 -10.95 0.86 22.44
CA LEU A 130 -9.64 0.46 21.90
C LEU A 130 -8.48 0.89 22.81
N MET A 131 -8.52 2.11 23.36
CA MET A 131 -7.43 2.64 24.19
C MET A 131 -7.31 1.96 25.55
N VAL A 132 -8.44 1.67 26.20
CA VAL A 132 -8.45 1.05 27.55
C VAL A 132 -8.32 -0.48 27.53
N GLY A 133 -8.20 -1.07 26.34
CA GLY A 133 -8.03 -2.53 26.19
C GLY A 133 -9.33 -3.33 26.24
N GLU A 134 -10.48 -2.71 26.26
CA GLU A 134 -11.80 -3.36 26.14
C GLU A 134 -12.12 -3.76 24.70
N GLY A 135 -11.46 -3.14 23.71
CA GLY A 135 -11.49 -3.57 22.31
C GLY A 135 -10.77 -4.88 22.07
N GLY A 136 -11.16 -5.60 21.03
CA GLY A 136 -10.58 -6.88 20.66
C GLY A 136 -9.08 -6.81 20.40
N LEU A 137 -8.41 -7.92 20.64
CA LEU A 137 -6.98 -8.05 20.39
C LEU A 137 -6.65 -7.82 18.90
N GLU A 138 -7.53 -8.27 18.04
CA GLU A 138 -7.42 -8.19 16.58
C GLU A 138 -7.47 -6.75 16.07
N GLU A 139 -8.35 -5.93 16.64
CA GLU A 139 -8.49 -4.52 16.31
C GLU A 139 -7.27 -3.71 16.77
N ARG A 140 -6.78 -3.97 17.98
CA ARG A 140 -5.53 -3.36 18.50
C ARG A 140 -4.33 -3.74 17.65
N TYR A 141 -4.26 -5.00 17.24
CA TYR A 141 -3.21 -5.49 16.35
C TYR A 141 -3.19 -4.74 15.02
N ILE A 142 -4.33 -4.67 14.32
CA ILE A 142 -4.35 -4.04 12.99
C ILE A 142 -4.17 -2.52 13.07
N PHE A 143 -4.61 -1.86 14.15
CA PHE A 143 -4.30 -0.46 14.40
C PHE A 143 -2.81 -0.23 14.68
N SER A 144 -2.14 -1.13 15.43
CA SER A 144 -0.69 -1.10 15.59
C SER A 144 0.00 -1.22 14.24
N ARG A 145 -0.33 -2.23 13.47
CA ARG A 145 0.22 -2.47 12.12
C ARG A 145 0.02 -1.28 11.19
N LEU A 146 -1.17 -0.64 11.23
CA LEU A 146 -1.45 0.58 10.47
C LEU A 146 -0.48 1.70 10.84
N ASN A 147 -0.32 1.99 12.14
CA ASN A 147 0.53 3.09 12.61
C ASN A 147 2.02 2.80 12.35
N SER A 148 2.48 1.56 12.53
CA SER A 148 3.82 1.10 12.15
C SER A 148 4.07 1.28 10.66
N THR A 149 3.07 0.97 9.82
CA THR A 149 3.16 1.13 8.36
C THR A 149 3.20 2.60 7.97
N ILE A 150 2.31 3.45 8.52
CA ILE A 150 2.31 4.91 8.25
C ILE A 150 3.67 5.49 8.61
N LYS A 151 4.20 5.19 9.80
CA LYS A 151 5.52 5.64 10.24
C LYS A 151 6.60 5.25 9.26
N LYS A 152 6.70 3.94 8.95
CA LYS A 152 7.71 3.40 8.05
C LYS A 152 7.65 4.00 6.64
N VAL A 153 6.45 4.10 6.06
CA VAL A 153 6.26 4.66 4.71
C VAL A 153 6.58 6.15 4.67
N THR A 154 6.20 6.90 5.71
CA THR A 154 6.55 8.32 5.84
C THR A 154 8.07 8.51 5.87
N GLU A 155 8.77 7.78 6.73
CA GLU A 155 10.23 7.84 6.82
C GLU A 155 10.92 7.50 5.49
N LEU A 156 10.40 6.52 4.75
CA LEU A 156 10.93 6.12 3.45
C LEU A 156 10.73 7.22 2.39
N TYR A 157 9.54 7.81 2.32
CA TYR A 157 9.26 8.88 1.35
C TYR A 157 10.04 10.16 1.67
N GLU A 158 10.18 10.53 2.95
CA GLU A 158 10.99 11.69 3.35
C GLU A 158 12.49 11.48 3.04
N ALA A 159 12.96 10.23 3.07
CA ALA A 159 14.30 9.85 2.69
C ALA A 159 14.49 9.62 1.17
N TYR A 160 13.50 9.90 0.34
CA TYR A 160 13.48 9.61 -1.12
C TYR A 160 13.69 8.13 -1.48
N ARG A 161 13.40 7.19 -0.57
CA ARG A 161 13.43 5.74 -0.79
C ARG A 161 12.08 5.26 -1.32
N LEU A 162 11.71 5.72 -2.52
CA LEU A 162 10.36 5.61 -3.06
C LEU A 162 9.95 4.16 -3.38
N ASP A 163 10.89 3.38 -3.90
CA ASP A 163 10.75 1.97 -4.25
C ASP A 163 10.51 1.10 -3.00
N GLU A 164 11.23 1.37 -1.93
CA GLU A 164 11.12 0.61 -0.69
C GLU A 164 9.79 0.85 0.07
N ALA A 165 9.11 1.96 -0.19
CA ALA A 165 7.83 2.27 0.43
C ALA A 165 6.69 1.36 -0.04
N ILE A 166 6.83 0.72 -1.19
CA ILE A 166 5.78 -0.13 -1.78
C ILE A 166 5.62 -1.46 -1.04
N ALA A 167 6.72 -2.08 -0.61
CA ALA A 167 6.66 -3.36 0.10
C ALA A 167 5.86 -3.30 1.42
N PRO A 168 6.08 -2.34 2.34
CA PRO A 168 5.26 -2.22 3.54
C PRO A 168 3.80 -1.86 3.24
N LEU A 169 3.50 -1.11 2.18
CA LEU A 169 2.12 -0.86 1.73
C LEU A 169 1.45 -2.15 1.26
N GLU A 170 2.13 -2.94 0.42
CA GLU A 170 1.63 -4.24 -0.04
C GLU A 170 1.38 -5.18 1.13
N ALA A 171 2.35 -5.30 2.03
CA ALA A 171 2.24 -6.17 3.21
C ALA A 171 1.01 -5.80 4.04
N PHE A 172 0.76 -4.51 4.29
CA PHE A 172 -0.33 -4.06 5.13
C PHE A 172 -1.72 -4.44 4.58
N TYR A 173 -2.04 -4.16 3.31
CA TYR A 173 -3.38 -4.47 2.83
C TYR A 173 -3.60 -5.97 2.58
N LEU A 174 -2.54 -6.72 2.28
CA LEU A 174 -2.61 -8.18 2.24
C LEU A 174 -2.86 -8.75 3.63
N GLU A 175 -2.22 -8.20 4.66
CA GLU A 175 -2.43 -8.55 6.07
C GLU A 175 -3.84 -8.17 6.54
N LEU A 176 -4.33 -6.99 6.15
CA LEU A 176 -5.71 -6.56 6.42
C LEU A 176 -6.72 -7.58 5.90
N SER A 177 -6.50 -8.13 4.69
CA SER A 177 -7.37 -9.13 4.08
C SER A 177 -7.17 -10.54 4.63
N ARG A 178 -5.91 -11.01 4.65
CA ARG A 178 -5.60 -12.42 4.90
C ARG A 178 -5.50 -12.76 6.39
N THR A 179 -5.25 -11.75 7.22
CA THR A 179 -5.10 -11.92 8.67
C THR A 179 -6.27 -11.31 9.41
N TYR A 180 -6.39 -9.97 9.40
CA TYR A 180 -7.37 -9.28 10.21
C TYR A 180 -8.81 -9.69 9.88
N ILE A 181 -9.23 -9.63 8.61
CA ILE A 181 -10.59 -10.04 8.21
C ILE A 181 -10.87 -11.50 8.56
N GLN A 182 -9.87 -12.39 8.48
CA GLN A 182 -10.07 -13.79 8.88
C GLN A 182 -10.23 -13.91 10.40
N MET A 183 -9.46 -13.18 11.20
CA MET A 183 -9.55 -13.18 12.67
C MET A 183 -10.91 -12.67 13.16
N VAL A 184 -11.47 -11.65 12.52
CA VAL A 184 -12.74 -11.03 12.93
C VAL A 184 -13.97 -11.57 12.19
N ARG A 185 -13.81 -12.64 11.42
CA ARG A 185 -14.89 -13.20 10.59
C ARG A 185 -16.12 -13.59 11.42
N ASP A 186 -15.91 -14.28 12.52
CA ASP A 186 -17.01 -14.71 13.39
C ASP A 186 -17.64 -13.52 14.12
N LYS A 187 -16.85 -12.56 14.61
CA LYS A 187 -17.35 -11.30 15.17
C LYS A 187 -18.21 -10.53 14.16
N SER A 188 -17.76 -10.44 12.91
CA SER A 188 -18.49 -9.70 11.86
C SER A 188 -19.83 -10.35 11.50
N ALA A 189 -19.94 -11.69 11.59
CA ALA A 189 -21.13 -12.45 11.21
C ALA A 189 -22.08 -12.68 12.41
N LEU A 190 -21.55 -13.12 13.54
CA LEU A 190 -22.29 -13.65 14.68
C LEU A 190 -22.16 -12.79 15.95
N GLY A 191 -21.24 -11.82 15.97
CA GLY A 191 -21.00 -10.94 17.11
C GLY A 191 -22.21 -10.06 17.45
N ASP A 192 -22.17 -9.45 18.61
CA ASP A 192 -23.15 -8.46 19.02
C ASP A 192 -22.99 -7.13 18.25
N GLU A 193 -23.86 -6.16 18.50
CA GLU A 193 -23.83 -4.87 17.81
C GLU A 193 -22.53 -4.10 18.05
N GLN A 194 -21.98 -4.17 19.27
CA GLN A 194 -20.75 -3.46 19.64
C GLN A 194 -19.53 -4.08 18.96
N GLU A 195 -19.45 -5.40 18.91
CA GLU A 195 -18.40 -6.14 18.20
C GLU A 195 -18.41 -5.84 16.71
N LYS A 196 -19.58 -5.86 16.07
CA LYS A 196 -19.74 -5.53 14.65
C LYS A 196 -19.39 -4.08 14.36
N GLU A 197 -19.81 -3.14 15.20
CA GLU A 197 -19.48 -1.73 15.07
C GLU A 197 -17.98 -1.51 15.21
N LEU A 198 -17.32 -2.17 16.14
CA LEU A 198 -15.86 -2.11 16.35
C LEU A 198 -15.10 -2.63 15.10
N VAL A 199 -15.52 -3.76 14.55
CA VAL A 199 -14.92 -4.32 13.32
C VAL A 199 -15.10 -3.36 12.15
N MET A 200 -16.32 -2.84 11.93
CA MET A 200 -16.61 -1.91 10.84
C MET A 200 -15.81 -0.62 10.95
N TYR A 201 -15.75 -0.03 12.15
CA TYR A 201 -14.96 1.17 12.42
C TYR A 201 -13.47 0.94 12.14
N THR A 202 -12.93 -0.15 12.67
CA THR A 202 -11.51 -0.49 12.52
C THR A 202 -11.15 -0.67 11.04
N LEU A 203 -11.96 -1.43 10.32
CA LEU A 203 -11.73 -1.68 8.89
C LEU A 203 -11.87 -0.39 8.06
N ALA A 204 -12.88 0.45 8.35
CA ALA A 204 -13.09 1.72 7.66
C ALA A 204 -11.91 2.68 7.87
N MET A 205 -11.45 2.82 9.12
CA MET A 205 -10.31 3.69 9.44
C MET A 205 -9.00 3.17 8.85
N ALA A 206 -8.76 1.87 8.94
CA ALA A 206 -7.57 1.24 8.37
C ALA A 206 -7.53 1.41 6.85
N LEU A 207 -8.63 1.08 6.17
CA LEU A 207 -8.73 1.21 4.71
C LEU A 207 -8.61 2.67 4.26
N HIS A 208 -9.33 3.61 4.89
CA HIS A 208 -9.29 5.01 4.52
C HIS A 208 -7.90 5.64 4.68
N LYS A 209 -7.21 5.39 5.81
CA LYS A 209 -5.82 5.87 6.00
C LYS A 209 -4.86 5.19 5.01
N PHE A 210 -5.04 3.91 4.74
CA PHE A 210 -4.23 3.18 3.76
C PHE A 210 -4.38 3.74 2.35
N LEU A 211 -5.61 4.01 1.89
CA LEU A 211 -5.87 4.57 0.55
C LEU A 211 -5.16 5.91 0.34
N ARG A 212 -5.05 6.75 1.36
CA ARG A 212 -4.34 8.03 1.30
C ARG A 212 -2.85 7.87 1.02
N MET A 213 -2.24 6.80 1.52
CA MET A 213 -0.84 6.47 1.21
C MET A 213 -0.72 5.78 -0.15
N PHE A 214 -1.60 4.84 -0.43
CA PHE A 214 -1.52 3.99 -1.61
C PHE A 214 -1.90 4.72 -2.90
N SER A 215 -2.65 5.83 -2.81
CA SER A 215 -3.00 6.67 -3.95
C SER A 215 -1.80 7.26 -4.69
N ILE A 216 -0.64 7.39 -4.03
CA ILE A 216 0.62 7.81 -4.68
C ILE A 216 1.09 6.74 -5.67
N VAL A 217 0.92 5.47 -5.33
CA VAL A 217 1.34 4.31 -6.15
C VAL A 217 0.26 3.95 -7.17
N CYS A 218 -0.97 3.71 -6.69
CA CYS A 218 -2.12 3.25 -7.47
C CYS A 218 -3.30 4.22 -7.32
N PRO A 219 -3.26 5.38 -8.01
CA PRO A 219 -4.26 6.43 -7.84
C PRO A 219 -5.67 6.03 -8.28
N PHE A 220 -5.81 5.28 -9.38
CA PHE A 220 -7.12 5.01 -9.96
C PHE A 220 -7.96 4.04 -9.12
N ILE A 221 -7.36 2.93 -8.64
CA ILE A 221 -8.07 2.01 -7.76
C ILE A 221 -8.34 2.64 -6.38
N SER A 222 -7.40 3.44 -5.87
CA SER A 222 -7.58 4.14 -4.59
C SER A 222 -8.73 5.13 -4.67
N GLU A 223 -8.82 5.90 -5.74
CA GLU A 223 -9.92 6.83 -5.99
C GLU A 223 -11.25 6.09 -6.19
N ALA A 224 -11.27 5.04 -7.00
CA ALA A 224 -12.49 4.25 -7.24
C ALA A 224 -13.04 3.64 -5.94
N ILE A 225 -12.18 3.10 -5.08
CA ILE A 225 -12.59 2.61 -3.76
C ILE A 225 -13.10 3.75 -2.89
N TYR A 226 -12.39 4.88 -2.86
CA TYR A 226 -12.80 6.05 -2.09
C TYR A 226 -14.17 6.58 -2.53
N LEU A 227 -14.43 6.68 -3.82
CA LEU A 227 -15.73 7.16 -4.34
C LEU A 227 -16.88 6.24 -3.92
N ASN A 228 -16.67 4.92 -3.92
CA ASN A 228 -17.66 3.97 -3.38
C ASN A 228 -17.91 4.19 -1.88
N LEU A 229 -16.83 4.43 -1.10
CA LEU A 229 -16.97 4.74 0.33
C LEU A 229 -17.64 6.10 0.55
N LYS A 230 -17.33 7.10 -0.29
CA LYS A 230 -17.95 8.44 -0.25
C LYS A 230 -19.45 8.36 -0.51
N GLU A 231 -19.87 7.64 -1.53
CA GLU A 231 -21.28 7.46 -1.87
C GLU A 231 -22.03 6.78 -0.73
N GLU A 232 -21.52 5.68 -0.19
CA GLU A 232 -22.18 4.91 0.86
C GLU A 232 -22.24 5.65 2.20
N PHE A 233 -21.14 6.31 2.59
CA PHE A 233 -21.00 6.91 3.92
C PHE A 233 -21.10 8.44 3.95
N HIS A 234 -21.40 9.06 2.80
CA HIS A 234 -21.54 10.51 2.64
C HIS A 234 -20.30 11.30 3.09
N LEU A 235 -19.10 10.84 2.66
CA LEU A 235 -17.85 11.53 2.99
C LEU A 235 -17.77 12.89 2.28
N LYS A 236 -17.13 13.87 2.93
CA LYS A 236 -17.18 15.28 2.49
C LYS A 236 -16.28 15.58 1.29
N GLU A 237 -15.07 15.03 1.30
CA GLU A 237 -14.08 15.37 0.29
C GLU A 237 -14.46 14.84 -1.09
N GLU A 238 -14.13 15.57 -2.14
CA GLU A 238 -14.43 15.17 -3.52
C GLU A 238 -13.55 14.03 -4.02
N SER A 239 -12.34 13.91 -3.49
CA SER A 239 -11.33 12.92 -3.88
C SER A 239 -10.51 12.49 -2.66
N ILE A 240 -9.97 11.26 -2.72
CA ILE A 240 -9.00 10.78 -1.72
C ILE A 240 -7.76 11.69 -1.66
N SER A 241 -7.42 12.33 -2.76
CA SER A 241 -6.28 13.23 -2.88
C SER A 241 -6.45 14.56 -2.13
N HIS A 242 -7.66 14.91 -1.71
CA HIS A 242 -7.91 16.11 -0.90
C HIS A 242 -7.61 15.91 0.58
N TYR A 243 -7.43 14.68 1.01
CA TYR A 243 -7.01 14.42 2.40
C TYR A 243 -5.51 14.62 2.57
N SER A 244 -5.12 15.16 3.72
CA SER A 244 -3.71 15.24 4.12
C SER A 244 -3.10 13.86 4.28
N TRP A 245 -1.78 13.76 4.17
CA TRP A 245 -1.04 12.54 4.52
C TRP A 245 -1.43 12.04 5.91
N PRO A 246 -1.67 10.73 6.12
CA PRO A 246 -2.11 10.22 7.42
C PRO A 246 -0.99 10.34 8.45
N ALA A 247 -1.33 10.90 9.62
CA ALA A 247 -0.43 10.89 10.76
C ALA A 247 -0.48 9.55 11.49
N TYR A 248 0.66 9.07 11.97
CA TYR A 248 0.74 7.96 12.92
C TYR A 248 0.75 8.49 14.35
N GLU A 249 0.34 7.64 15.28
CA GLU A 249 0.35 7.93 16.71
C GLU A 249 1.13 6.82 17.43
N GLU A 250 2.28 7.17 18.04
CA GLU A 250 3.17 6.20 18.73
C GLU A 250 2.44 5.36 19.79
N LYS A 251 1.47 5.94 20.47
CA LYS A 251 0.69 5.22 21.51
C LYS A 251 -0.09 4.02 20.98
N TRP A 252 -0.34 3.94 19.65
CA TRP A 252 -1.00 2.82 19.00
C TRP A 252 -0.03 1.73 18.55
N ILE A 253 1.28 2.00 18.51
CA ILE A 253 2.29 1.04 18.07
C ILE A 253 2.62 0.11 19.23
N ASN A 254 2.30 -1.16 19.07
CA ASN A 254 2.64 -2.23 20.01
C ASN A 254 3.41 -3.35 19.29
N LEU A 255 4.72 -3.18 19.21
CA LEU A 255 5.59 -4.12 18.50
C LEU A 255 5.57 -5.53 19.10
N GLU A 256 5.35 -5.65 20.42
CA GLU A 256 5.25 -6.94 21.07
C GLU A 256 4.02 -7.70 20.59
N LEU A 257 2.86 -7.03 20.53
CA LEU A 257 1.62 -7.60 19.99
C LEU A 257 1.79 -7.99 18.51
N GLU A 258 2.45 -7.15 17.71
CA GLU A 258 2.74 -7.45 16.30
C GLU A 258 3.56 -8.73 16.17
N GLN A 259 4.61 -8.90 16.99
CA GLN A 259 5.45 -10.10 17.01
C GLN A 259 4.70 -11.34 17.47
N GLN A 260 3.87 -11.21 18.51
CA GLN A 260 3.03 -12.31 19.01
C GLN A 260 2.07 -12.84 17.95
N VAL A 261 1.43 -11.96 17.18
CA VAL A 261 0.54 -12.38 16.09
C VAL A 261 1.31 -13.05 14.96
N VAL A 262 2.47 -12.54 14.57
CA VAL A 262 3.34 -13.18 13.56
C VAL A 262 3.75 -14.60 14.02
N LEU A 263 4.12 -14.77 15.31
CA LEU A 263 4.46 -16.07 15.85
C LEU A 263 3.24 -17.02 15.83
N ALA A 264 2.07 -16.55 16.26
CA ALA A 264 0.84 -17.34 16.24
C ALA A 264 0.48 -17.80 14.82
N GLN A 265 0.59 -16.92 13.82
CA GLN A 265 0.39 -17.28 12.42
C GLN A 265 1.38 -18.35 11.93
N GLY A 266 2.65 -18.23 12.31
CA GLY A 266 3.67 -19.23 12.00
C GLY A 266 3.35 -20.61 12.58
N ILE A 267 2.86 -20.65 13.82
CA ILE A 267 2.41 -21.89 14.48
C ILE A 267 1.19 -22.47 13.75
N ILE A 268 0.17 -21.67 13.46
CA ILE A 268 -1.02 -22.10 12.72
C ILE A 268 -0.64 -22.69 11.36
N GLN A 269 0.22 -21.99 10.60
CA GLN A 269 0.66 -22.47 9.29
C GLN A 269 1.45 -23.79 9.41
N GLY A 270 2.29 -23.92 10.43
CA GLY A 270 3.01 -25.16 10.73
C GLY A 270 2.08 -26.33 11.00
N LEU A 271 1.02 -26.11 11.80
CA LEU A 271 0.01 -27.11 12.11
C LEU A 271 -0.80 -27.52 10.87
N LEU A 272 -1.22 -26.54 10.04
CA LEU A 272 -1.93 -26.81 8.79
C LEU A 272 -1.09 -27.64 7.82
N ASN A 273 0.20 -27.31 7.66
CA ASN A 273 1.12 -28.07 6.83
C ASN A 273 1.35 -29.50 7.38
N ALA A 274 1.40 -29.67 8.70
CA ALA A 274 1.53 -30.99 9.32
C ALA A 274 0.27 -31.85 9.07
N ARG A 275 -0.92 -31.25 9.21
CA ARG A 275 -2.20 -31.92 8.91
C ARG A 275 -2.29 -32.37 7.45
N GLU A 276 -1.92 -31.49 6.52
CA GLU A 276 -1.92 -31.79 5.10
C GLU A 276 -0.98 -32.97 4.77
N LYS A 277 0.24 -32.97 5.34
CA LYS A 277 1.21 -34.06 5.16
C LYS A 277 0.69 -35.39 5.79
N ALA A 278 0.00 -35.30 6.89
CA ALA A 278 -0.61 -36.44 7.56
C ALA A 278 -1.93 -36.90 6.91
N LYS A 279 -2.45 -36.14 5.93
CA LYS A 279 -3.76 -36.34 5.30
C LYS A 279 -4.93 -36.38 6.31
N LEU A 280 -4.85 -35.53 7.36
CA LEU A 280 -5.88 -35.37 8.39
C LEU A 280 -6.78 -34.17 8.09
#